data_d40eb82ede3e3158aee0a7979b5233ca
#
_entry.id   d40eb82ede3e3158aee0a7979b5233ca
#
_cell.length_a   1.000
_cell.length_b   1.000
_cell.length_c   1.000
_cell.angle_alpha   90.00
_cell.angle_beta   90.00
_cell.angle_gamma   90.00
#
_symmetry.space_group_name_H-M   'P 1'
#
loop_
_entity.id
_entity.type
_entity.pdbx_description
1 polymer ?
#
loop_
_entity_poly.entity_id
_entity_poly.type
_entity_poly.pdbx_seq_one_letter_code
_entity_poly.pdbx_strand_id
1 'polypeptide(L)'
;MKRRPERAFGALVLALAAGCTPEPRPLPHGYFRIDLPPVAYVAHDAGCYTAEVPAAVRVLPRRAEGQRCWSDLDYGPLKARVHLTSRTLNGDLDQLIDDAHVLKRKHELKAARIRSHMVHRDSARVHGTVFEVEGDVASPLVFYLTDSSTHFLYGALYFMARPNADSLAPVTDRVRADMRHFIGSLRWNDAAGGVDQVEQHTEQ
;
A
#
# COMPACT_ATOMS: atom_id res chain seq x y z
N MET A 1 54.77 56.00 36.34
CA MET A 1 53.51 55.85 35.57
C MET A 1 52.85 54.53 35.95
N LYS A 2 51.84 54.52 36.84
CA LYS A 2 51.09 53.31 37.23
C LYS A 2 49.90 53.15 36.28
N ARG A 3 49.98 52.18 35.43
CA ARG A 3 48.83 51.81 34.55
C ARG A 3 47.77 51.12 35.41
N ARG A 4 46.52 51.63 35.38
CA ARG A 4 45.40 51.18 36.18
C ARG A 4 44.91 49.82 35.66
N PRO A 5 44.82 48.78 36.51
CA PRO A 5 44.37 47.42 36.09
C PRO A 5 42.88 47.34 35.81
N GLU A 6 42.09 48.37 36.13
CA GLU A 6 40.62 48.35 35.98
C GLU A 6 40.14 48.29 34.55
N ARG A 7 40.90 48.75 33.55
CA ARG A 7 40.51 48.70 32.13
C ARG A 7 40.67 47.30 31.52
N ALA A 8 41.57 46.48 32.07
CA ALA A 8 41.80 45.12 31.59
C ALA A 8 40.70 44.18 32.10
N PHE A 9 40.15 44.38 33.29
CA PHE A 9 39.08 43.55 33.86
C PHE A 9 37.76 43.79 33.17
N GLY A 10 37.42 45.03 32.77
CA GLY A 10 36.21 45.34 32.01
C GLY A 10 36.17 44.70 30.61
N ALA A 11 37.34 44.66 29.92
CA ALA A 11 37.46 44.04 28.60
C ALA A 11 37.33 42.51 28.65
N LEU A 12 37.78 41.85 29.72
CA LEU A 12 37.69 40.40 29.90
C LEU A 12 36.23 39.96 30.18
N VAL A 13 35.47 40.74 30.96
CA VAL A 13 34.05 40.44 31.23
C VAL A 13 33.17 40.62 30.00
N LEU A 14 33.49 41.60 29.13
CA LEU A 14 32.74 41.80 27.89
C LEU A 14 33.00 40.73 26.85
N ALA A 15 34.18 40.11 26.82
CA ALA A 15 34.52 38.99 25.92
C ALA A 15 33.82 37.69 26.29
N LEU A 16 33.46 37.46 27.55
CA LEU A 16 32.75 36.29 28.04
C LEU A 16 31.24 36.34 27.75
N ALA A 17 30.65 37.50 27.49
CA ALA A 17 29.25 37.68 27.18
C ALA A 17 28.91 37.41 25.71
N ALA A 18 29.88 37.31 24.81
CA ALA A 18 29.67 37.11 23.37
C ALA A 18 29.55 35.63 22.93
N GLY A 19 29.63 34.68 23.87
CA GLY A 19 29.74 33.24 23.57
C GLY A 19 28.43 32.44 23.44
N CYS A 20 27.26 33.05 23.65
CA CYS A 20 25.97 32.34 23.50
C CYS A 20 25.39 32.55 22.11
N THR A 21 25.92 31.88 21.11
CA THR A 21 25.17 31.66 19.88
C THR A 21 24.11 30.57 20.14
N PRO A 22 22.80 30.86 19.96
CA PRO A 22 21.79 29.82 20.10
C PRO A 22 22.08 28.71 19.10
N GLU A 23 22.18 27.49 19.61
CA GLU A 23 22.37 26.33 18.77
C GLU A 23 21.23 26.26 17.73
N PRO A 24 21.54 26.17 16.42
CA PRO A 24 20.51 26.15 15.40
C PRO A 24 19.67 24.89 15.61
N ARG A 25 18.41 25.06 16.02
CA ARG A 25 17.45 23.95 16.09
C ARG A 25 17.08 23.58 14.68
N PRO A 26 17.29 22.31 14.28
CA PRO A 26 16.84 21.85 12.98
C PRO A 26 15.31 22.05 12.90
N LEU A 27 14.86 22.79 11.89
CA LEU A 27 13.43 22.94 11.62
C LEU A 27 12.88 21.60 11.17
N PRO A 28 11.66 21.20 11.61
CA PRO A 28 11.02 20.02 11.10
C PRO A 28 10.92 20.10 9.57
N HIS A 29 11.17 18.98 8.89
CA HIS A 29 10.99 18.92 7.45
C HIS A 29 9.52 19.20 7.12
N GLY A 30 9.25 20.27 6.37
CA GLY A 30 7.93 20.54 5.82
C GLY A 30 7.68 19.65 4.62
N TYR A 31 6.59 18.89 4.65
CA TYR A 31 6.10 18.17 3.48
C TYR A 31 5.00 18.96 2.78
N PHE A 32 4.92 18.84 1.46
CA PHE A 32 3.82 19.42 0.71
C PHE A 32 2.49 18.81 1.18
N ARG A 33 1.48 19.65 1.37
CA ARG A 33 0.13 19.17 1.65
C ARG A 33 -0.36 18.35 0.47
N ILE A 34 -0.81 17.13 0.74
CA ILE A 34 -1.45 16.25 -0.24
C ILE A 34 -2.95 16.39 -0.04
N ASP A 35 -3.65 16.91 -1.05
CA ASP A 35 -5.10 16.98 -1.03
C ASP A 35 -5.67 15.61 -1.43
N LEU A 36 -6.25 14.94 -0.45
CA LEU A 36 -6.90 13.64 -0.65
C LEU A 36 -8.33 13.86 -1.19
N PRO A 37 -8.75 13.09 -2.21
CA PRO A 37 -10.11 13.17 -2.72
C PRO A 37 -11.13 12.75 -1.64
N PRO A 38 -12.42 13.18 -1.75
CA PRO A 38 -13.47 12.74 -0.87
C PRO A 38 -13.61 11.22 -0.80
N VAL A 39 -14.03 10.72 0.34
CA VAL A 39 -14.29 9.29 0.53
C VAL A 39 -15.66 8.97 -0.07
N ALA A 40 -15.66 8.24 -1.18
CA ALA A 40 -16.85 7.68 -1.80
C ALA A 40 -16.45 6.37 -2.47
N TYR A 41 -17.33 5.38 -2.45
CA TYR A 41 -17.08 4.07 -3.03
C TYR A 41 -18.15 3.73 -4.06
N VAL A 42 -17.77 2.97 -5.08
CA VAL A 42 -18.65 2.46 -6.13
C VAL A 42 -18.43 0.98 -6.30
N ALA A 43 -19.49 0.25 -6.62
CA ALA A 43 -19.40 -1.17 -6.92
C ALA A 43 -18.57 -1.40 -8.19
N HIS A 44 -17.69 -2.39 -8.14
CA HIS A 44 -16.88 -2.83 -9.27
C HIS A 44 -16.99 -4.35 -9.40
N ASP A 45 -17.32 -4.80 -10.60
CA ASP A 45 -17.31 -6.22 -10.98
C ASP A 45 -16.06 -6.51 -11.81
N ALA A 46 -15.19 -7.33 -11.26
CA ALA A 46 -13.98 -7.80 -11.93
C ALA A 46 -14.18 -9.11 -12.72
N GLY A 47 -15.36 -9.70 -12.65
CA GLY A 47 -15.69 -10.99 -13.24
C GLY A 47 -15.49 -12.17 -12.28
N CYS A 48 -14.37 -12.25 -11.56
CA CYS A 48 -14.07 -13.30 -10.58
C CYS A 48 -14.54 -12.94 -9.17
N TYR A 49 -14.71 -11.65 -8.91
CA TYR A 49 -15.20 -11.10 -7.65
C TYR A 49 -15.87 -9.74 -7.89
N THR A 50 -16.71 -9.36 -6.97
CA THR A 50 -17.23 -7.99 -6.85
C THR A 50 -16.67 -7.35 -5.59
N ALA A 51 -16.40 -6.05 -5.63
CA ALA A 51 -15.99 -5.27 -4.45
C ALA A 51 -16.31 -3.79 -4.67
N GLU A 52 -16.32 -3.01 -3.60
CA GLU A 52 -16.42 -1.56 -3.71
C GLU A 52 -15.03 -0.93 -3.78
N VAL A 53 -14.83 -0.07 -4.76
CA VAL A 53 -13.59 0.67 -5.00
C VAL A 53 -13.82 2.17 -4.82
N PRO A 54 -12.79 2.97 -4.45
CA PRO A 54 -12.96 4.42 -4.35
C PRO A 54 -13.39 5.02 -5.69
N ALA A 55 -14.42 5.87 -5.68
CA ALA A 55 -14.96 6.51 -6.89
C ALA A 55 -13.92 7.39 -7.63
N ALA A 56 -12.91 7.89 -6.93
CA ALA A 56 -11.83 8.69 -7.50
C ALA A 56 -10.69 7.85 -8.12
N VAL A 57 -10.74 6.52 -8.02
CA VAL A 57 -9.72 5.61 -8.51
C VAL A 57 -10.11 5.06 -9.87
N ARG A 58 -9.15 4.97 -10.78
CA ARG A 58 -9.35 4.31 -12.07
C ARG A 58 -8.99 2.84 -11.95
N VAL A 59 -9.92 1.97 -12.34
CA VAL A 59 -9.63 0.54 -12.46
C VAL A 59 -9.11 0.28 -13.86
N LEU A 60 -7.88 -0.21 -13.95
CA LEU A 60 -7.17 -0.49 -15.20
C LEU A 60 -7.06 -2.01 -15.36
N PRO A 61 -7.89 -2.64 -16.22
CA PRO A 61 -7.77 -4.07 -16.48
C PRO A 61 -6.40 -4.40 -17.08
N ARG A 62 -5.74 -5.42 -16.56
CA ARG A 62 -4.52 -5.98 -17.16
C ARG A 62 -4.86 -7.25 -17.91
N ARG A 63 -4.59 -7.27 -19.21
CA ARG A 63 -4.76 -8.45 -20.05
C ARG A 63 -3.44 -9.20 -20.11
N ALA A 64 -3.43 -10.42 -19.58
CA ALA A 64 -2.36 -11.36 -19.80
C ALA A 64 -3.01 -12.68 -20.23
N GLU A 65 -2.37 -13.39 -21.15
CA GLU A 65 -2.88 -14.63 -21.71
C GLU A 65 -3.15 -15.65 -20.60
N GLY A 66 -4.35 -16.21 -20.58
CA GLY A 66 -4.80 -17.15 -19.55
C GLY A 66 -5.10 -16.54 -18.17
N GLN A 67 -5.04 -15.20 -18.02
CA GLN A 67 -5.21 -14.55 -16.71
C GLN A 67 -6.43 -13.63 -16.72
N ARG A 68 -7.47 -14.09 -16.04
CA ARG A 68 -8.72 -13.34 -15.87
C ARG A 68 -8.65 -12.49 -14.59
N CYS A 69 -9.37 -11.38 -14.58
CA CYS A 69 -9.59 -10.54 -13.39
C CYS A 69 -8.32 -9.91 -12.78
N TRP A 70 -7.30 -9.66 -13.59
CA TRP A 70 -6.16 -8.85 -13.15
C TRP A 70 -6.45 -7.38 -13.42
N SER A 71 -6.23 -6.55 -12.42
CA SER A 71 -6.44 -5.12 -12.53
C SER A 71 -5.50 -4.32 -11.64
N ASP A 72 -5.36 -3.05 -11.99
CA ASP A 72 -4.66 -2.06 -11.18
C ASP A 72 -5.67 -1.02 -10.72
N LEU A 73 -5.67 -0.71 -9.43
CA LEU A 73 -6.35 0.45 -8.88
C LEU A 73 -5.37 1.63 -8.93
N ASP A 74 -5.57 2.53 -9.89
CA ASP A 74 -4.69 3.67 -10.13
C ASP A 74 -5.22 4.93 -9.44
N TYR A 75 -4.52 5.38 -8.42
CA TYR A 75 -4.84 6.57 -7.64
C TYR A 75 -4.36 7.89 -8.31
N GLY A 76 -3.88 7.82 -9.56
CA GLY A 76 -3.57 8.99 -10.39
C GLY A 76 -2.65 10.01 -9.72
N PRO A 77 -3.17 11.21 -9.34
CA PRO A 77 -2.34 12.28 -8.77
C PRO A 77 -1.58 11.89 -7.50
N LEU A 78 -2.07 10.91 -6.74
CA LEU A 78 -1.41 10.41 -5.53
C LEU A 78 -0.20 9.52 -5.84
N LYS A 79 0.06 9.22 -7.13
CA LYS A 79 1.17 8.38 -7.59
C LYS A 79 1.22 7.03 -6.88
N ALA A 80 0.05 6.51 -6.50
CA ALA A 80 -0.11 5.23 -5.83
C ALA A 80 -0.88 4.27 -6.75
N ARG A 81 -0.53 3.00 -6.70
CA ARG A 81 -1.20 1.96 -7.47
C ARG A 81 -1.27 0.67 -6.67
N VAL A 82 -2.45 0.08 -6.61
CA VAL A 82 -2.64 -1.26 -6.04
C VAL A 82 -2.78 -2.25 -7.18
N HIS A 83 -1.83 -3.16 -7.30
CA HIS A 83 -1.90 -4.27 -8.23
C HIS A 83 -2.75 -5.39 -7.64
N LEU A 84 -3.79 -5.80 -8.34
CA LEU A 84 -4.66 -6.92 -8.00
C LEU A 84 -4.43 -8.06 -8.99
N THR A 85 -4.12 -9.24 -8.47
CA THR A 85 -3.82 -10.44 -9.25
C THR A 85 -4.69 -11.57 -8.75
N SER A 86 -5.64 -11.99 -9.56
CA SER A 86 -6.53 -13.11 -9.26
C SER A 86 -6.02 -14.40 -9.90
N ARG A 87 -6.19 -15.51 -9.20
CA ARG A 87 -5.87 -16.86 -9.68
C ARG A 87 -6.99 -17.83 -9.30
N THR A 88 -7.22 -18.81 -10.17
CA THR A 88 -8.03 -19.97 -9.83
C THR A 88 -7.14 -21.00 -9.14
N LEU A 89 -7.61 -21.53 -8.03
CA LEU A 89 -6.91 -22.57 -7.28
C LEU A 89 -7.02 -23.92 -8.01
N ASN A 90 -5.89 -24.61 -8.10
CA ASN A 90 -5.77 -25.95 -8.66
C ASN A 90 -5.10 -26.91 -7.67
N GLY A 91 -5.43 -26.79 -6.37
CA GLY A 91 -4.79 -27.54 -5.29
C GLY A 91 -3.46 -26.96 -4.83
N ASP A 92 -3.13 -25.74 -5.26
CA ASP A 92 -1.86 -25.04 -5.04
C ASP A 92 -1.95 -23.91 -4.00
N LEU A 93 -2.98 -23.92 -3.14
CA LEU A 93 -3.24 -22.88 -2.16
C LEU A 93 -2.02 -22.63 -1.25
N ASP A 94 -1.43 -23.69 -0.69
CA ASP A 94 -0.30 -23.58 0.23
C ASP A 94 0.89 -22.91 -0.47
N GLN A 95 1.17 -23.26 -1.72
CA GLN A 95 2.23 -22.65 -2.51
C GLN A 95 1.95 -21.16 -2.76
N LEU A 96 0.71 -20.77 -3.08
CA LEU A 96 0.35 -19.36 -3.31
C LEU A 96 0.44 -18.53 -2.02
N ILE A 97 0.10 -19.11 -0.88
CA ILE A 97 0.28 -18.48 0.43
C ILE A 97 1.77 -18.31 0.72
N ASP A 98 2.58 -19.33 0.49
CA ASP A 98 4.03 -19.25 0.67
C ASP A 98 4.67 -18.20 -0.24
N ASP A 99 4.24 -18.11 -1.51
CA ASP A 99 4.67 -17.07 -2.44
C ASP A 99 4.32 -15.66 -1.94
N ALA A 100 3.12 -15.47 -1.38
CA ALA A 100 2.73 -14.20 -0.77
C ALA A 100 3.64 -13.84 0.41
N HIS A 101 3.99 -14.82 1.24
CA HIS A 101 4.95 -14.64 2.34
C HIS A 101 6.38 -14.36 1.83
N VAL A 102 6.82 -15.00 0.74
CA VAL A 102 8.12 -14.70 0.10
C VAL A 102 8.17 -13.28 -0.42
N LEU A 103 7.10 -12.82 -1.08
CA LEU A 103 7.00 -11.44 -1.58
C LEU A 103 7.06 -10.43 -0.42
N LYS A 104 6.36 -10.71 0.69
CA LYS A 104 6.45 -9.90 1.92
C LYS A 104 7.89 -9.85 2.45
N ARG A 105 8.59 -10.99 2.54
CA ARG A 105 9.98 -11.06 3.05
C ARG A 105 10.96 -10.21 2.26
N LYS A 106 10.77 -10.00 0.95
CA LYS A 106 11.62 -9.11 0.15
C LYS A 106 11.61 -7.67 0.63
N HIS A 107 10.57 -7.27 1.36
CA HIS A 107 10.43 -5.92 1.94
C HIS A 107 10.95 -5.85 3.38
N GLU A 108 11.20 -6.98 4.06
CA GLU A 108 11.63 -7.04 5.46
C GLU A 108 12.98 -6.36 5.71
N LEU A 109 13.90 -6.42 4.75
CA LEU A 109 15.26 -5.84 4.89
C LEU A 109 15.25 -4.31 5.10
N LYS A 110 14.19 -3.61 4.70
CA LYS A 110 14.02 -2.16 4.84
C LYS A 110 12.84 -1.79 5.71
N ALA A 111 12.13 -2.77 6.25
CA ALA A 111 10.98 -2.54 7.10
C ALA A 111 11.42 -2.17 8.52
N ALA A 112 10.85 -1.10 9.05
CA ALA A 112 10.98 -0.75 10.46
C ALA A 112 10.04 -1.62 11.34
N ARG A 113 8.88 -1.98 10.78
CA ARG A 113 7.87 -2.83 11.44
C ARG A 113 6.99 -3.51 10.39
N ILE A 114 6.48 -4.70 10.70
CA ILE A 114 5.45 -5.38 9.92
C ILE A 114 4.32 -5.77 10.89
N ARG A 115 3.09 -5.39 10.54
CA ARG A 115 1.87 -5.84 11.20
C ARG A 115 1.11 -6.76 10.27
N SER A 116 0.58 -7.84 10.83
CA SER A 116 -0.25 -8.80 10.09
C SER A 116 -1.64 -8.81 10.71
N HIS A 117 -2.67 -8.69 9.87
CA HIS A 117 -4.07 -8.74 10.26
C HIS A 117 -4.74 -9.88 9.51
N MET A 118 -5.30 -10.84 10.24
CA MET A 118 -6.09 -11.90 9.63
C MET A 118 -7.44 -11.35 9.17
N VAL A 119 -7.84 -11.78 7.98
CA VAL A 119 -9.17 -11.55 7.43
C VAL A 119 -9.97 -12.83 7.59
N HIS A 120 -11.13 -12.72 8.23
CA HIS A 120 -12.03 -13.83 8.45
C HIS A 120 -13.48 -13.38 8.30
N ARG A 121 -14.08 -13.70 7.16
CA ARG A 121 -15.45 -13.33 6.79
C ARG A 121 -16.18 -14.57 6.25
N ASP A 122 -16.64 -15.43 7.16
CA ASP A 122 -17.25 -16.74 6.84
C ASP A 122 -18.46 -16.63 5.91
N SER A 123 -19.35 -15.67 6.16
CA SER A 123 -20.55 -15.45 5.36
C SER A 123 -20.26 -15.12 3.90
N ALA A 124 -19.07 -14.59 3.59
CA ALA A 124 -18.62 -14.28 2.24
C ALA A 124 -17.55 -15.25 1.72
N ARG A 125 -17.14 -16.24 2.52
CA ARG A 125 -16.02 -17.15 2.26
C ARG A 125 -14.74 -16.39 1.89
N VAL A 126 -14.43 -15.31 2.62
CA VAL A 126 -13.24 -14.49 2.40
C VAL A 126 -12.30 -14.62 3.58
N HIS A 127 -11.20 -15.30 3.37
CA HIS A 127 -10.15 -15.56 4.36
C HIS A 127 -8.83 -15.07 3.81
N GLY A 128 -7.88 -14.69 4.67
CA GLY A 128 -6.58 -14.26 4.20
C GLY A 128 -5.80 -13.46 5.23
N THR A 129 -4.79 -12.73 4.75
CA THR A 129 -3.95 -11.90 5.60
C THR A 129 -3.60 -10.60 4.90
N VAL A 130 -3.65 -9.51 5.66
CA VAL A 130 -3.16 -8.18 5.26
C VAL A 130 -1.86 -7.92 6.01
N PHE A 131 -0.81 -7.56 5.29
CA PHE A 131 0.49 -7.15 5.83
C PHE A 131 0.66 -5.65 5.62
N GLU A 132 0.76 -4.91 6.70
CA GLU A 132 1.12 -3.51 6.70
C GLU A 132 2.60 -3.39 7.03
N VAL A 133 3.39 -2.87 6.10
CA VAL A 133 4.84 -2.72 6.22
C VAL A 133 5.16 -1.25 6.42
N GLU A 134 5.83 -0.92 7.52
CA GLU A 134 6.27 0.43 7.86
C GLU A 134 7.75 0.59 7.51
N GLY A 135 8.16 1.80 7.12
CA GLY A 135 9.52 2.14 6.73
C GLY A 135 9.62 2.53 5.25
N ASP A 136 10.84 2.78 4.79
CA ASP A 136 11.13 3.20 3.41
C ASP A 136 11.10 1.99 2.44
N VAL A 137 9.94 1.35 2.37
CA VAL A 137 9.71 0.13 1.59
C VAL A 137 9.00 0.43 0.27
N ALA A 138 9.24 -0.41 -0.73
CA ALA A 138 8.60 -0.27 -2.04
C ALA A 138 7.10 -0.62 -2.01
N SER A 139 6.68 -1.52 -1.12
CA SER A 139 5.29 -1.94 -0.97
C SER A 139 4.86 -1.90 0.50
N PRO A 140 4.20 -0.81 0.97
CA PRO A 140 3.79 -0.66 2.36
C PRO A 140 2.49 -1.41 2.71
N LEU A 141 1.83 -2.01 1.74
CA LEU A 141 0.63 -2.83 1.92
C LEU A 141 0.65 -4.00 0.96
N VAL A 142 0.53 -5.20 1.49
CA VAL A 142 0.40 -6.44 0.74
C VAL A 142 -0.72 -7.26 1.37
N PHE A 143 -1.52 -7.95 0.60
CA PHE A 143 -2.52 -8.86 1.13
C PHE A 143 -2.77 -10.03 0.19
N TYR A 144 -3.30 -11.11 0.74
CA TYR A 144 -3.96 -12.14 -0.04
C TYR A 144 -5.31 -12.50 0.57
N LEU A 145 -6.24 -12.89 -0.30
CA LEU A 145 -7.57 -13.32 0.06
C LEU A 145 -7.91 -14.60 -0.72
N THR A 146 -8.66 -15.49 -0.12
CA THR A 146 -9.06 -16.76 -0.73
C THR A 146 -10.39 -17.24 -0.17
N ASP A 147 -11.11 -18.07 -0.92
CA ASP A 147 -12.24 -18.88 -0.44
C ASP A 147 -11.80 -20.30 -0.06
N SER A 148 -10.49 -20.55 -0.09
CA SER A 148 -9.83 -21.83 0.20
C SER A 148 -10.13 -22.97 -0.78
N SER A 149 -10.91 -22.72 -1.83
CA SER A 149 -11.34 -23.78 -2.77
C SER A 149 -11.13 -23.45 -4.25
N THR A 150 -11.46 -22.22 -4.65
CA THR A 150 -11.51 -21.83 -6.07
C THR A 150 -10.74 -20.55 -6.36
N HIS A 151 -10.80 -19.58 -5.44
CA HIS A 151 -10.33 -18.24 -5.69
C HIS A 151 -9.15 -17.87 -4.81
N PHE A 152 -8.17 -17.22 -5.43
CA PHE A 152 -7.06 -16.56 -4.73
C PHE A 152 -6.84 -15.18 -5.32
N LEU A 153 -6.85 -14.14 -4.50
CA LEU A 153 -6.57 -12.76 -4.87
C LEU A 153 -5.37 -12.24 -4.09
N TYR A 154 -4.36 -11.79 -4.80
CA TYR A 154 -3.20 -11.11 -4.23
C TYR A 154 -3.26 -9.63 -4.56
N GLY A 155 -2.98 -8.77 -3.59
CA GLY A 155 -2.91 -7.32 -3.75
C GLY A 155 -1.65 -6.72 -3.16
N ALA A 156 -1.06 -5.74 -3.85
CA ALA A 156 0.11 -5.02 -3.37
C ALA A 156 0.09 -3.56 -3.80
N LEU A 157 0.34 -2.66 -2.84
CA LEU A 157 0.46 -1.23 -3.07
C LEU A 157 1.88 -0.86 -3.47
N TYR A 158 2.02 -0.09 -4.54
CA TYR A 158 3.27 0.52 -4.96
C TYR A 158 3.12 2.02 -5.19
N PHE A 159 4.19 2.76 -4.93
CA PHE A 159 4.29 4.17 -5.26
C PHE A 159 5.18 4.39 -6.48
N MET A 160 4.75 5.27 -7.37
CA MET A 160 5.57 5.78 -8.49
C MET A 160 6.43 6.96 -8.01
N ALA A 161 7.08 6.79 -6.85
CA ALA A 161 7.94 7.77 -6.19
C ALA A 161 9.02 7.02 -5.40
N ARG A 162 10.08 7.73 -4.99
CA ARG A 162 11.07 7.14 -4.07
C ARG A 162 10.40 6.82 -2.73
N PRO A 163 10.66 5.64 -2.15
CA PRO A 163 10.17 5.32 -0.82
C PRO A 163 10.63 6.37 0.19
N ASN A 164 9.68 6.97 0.88
CA ASN A 164 9.87 7.89 2.00
C ASN A 164 8.61 7.78 2.87
N ALA A 165 8.72 7.04 3.95
CA ALA A 165 7.59 6.69 4.80
C ALA A 165 6.85 7.93 5.31
N ASP A 166 7.58 8.95 5.77
CA ASP A 166 6.99 10.15 6.37
C ASP A 166 6.19 10.98 5.35
N SER A 167 6.75 11.21 4.15
CA SER A 167 6.08 12.00 3.12
C SER A 167 4.92 11.27 2.47
N LEU A 168 4.98 9.94 2.39
CA LEU A 168 3.94 9.09 1.80
C LEU A 168 2.88 8.64 2.81
N ALA A 169 3.06 8.89 4.12
CA ALA A 169 2.15 8.44 5.16
C ALA A 169 0.67 8.81 4.89
N PRO A 170 0.31 10.05 4.53
CA PRO A 170 -1.10 10.40 4.28
C PRO A 170 -1.73 9.59 3.15
N VAL A 171 -0.99 9.33 2.08
CA VAL A 171 -1.47 8.51 0.95
C VAL A 171 -1.53 7.04 1.33
N THR A 172 -0.51 6.54 2.04
CA THR A 172 -0.47 5.16 2.52
C THR A 172 -1.66 4.86 3.43
N ASP A 173 -1.96 5.74 4.38
CA ASP A 173 -3.09 5.57 5.31
C ASP A 173 -4.42 5.63 4.59
N ARG A 174 -4.55 6.50 3.58
CA ARG A 174 -5.74 6.55 2.73
C ARG A 174 -5.93 5.24 1.97
N VAL A 175 -4.90 4.74 1.28
CA VAL A 175 -4.99 3.48 0.53
C VAL A 175 -5.26 2.29 1.45
N ARG A 176 -4.66 2.26 2.66
CA ARG A 176 -4.97 1.24 3.67
C ARG A 176 -6.44 1.26 4.08
N ALA A 177 -7.01 2.45 4.28
CA ALA A 177 -8.43 2.60 4.59
C ALA A 177 -9.32 2.11 3.43
N ASP A 178 -9.00 2.51 2.20
CA ASP A 178 -9.71 2.09 1.00
C ASP A 178 -9.62 0.57 0.79
N MET A 179 -8.45 -0.04 1.04
CA MET A 179 -8.30 -1.49 0.93
C MET A 179 -9.02 -2.26 2.05
N ARG A 180 -9.11 -1.71 3.26
CA ARG A 180 -9.98 -2.31 4.29
C ARG A 180 -11.44 -2.31 3.85
N HIS A 181 -11.91 -1.23 3.22
CA HIS A 181 -13.26 -1.16 2.66
C HIS A 181 -13.46 -2.17 1.52
N PHE A 182 -12.52 -2.19 0.56
CA PHE A 182 -12.48 -3.17 -0.54
C PHE A 182 -12.58 -4.61 -0.02
N ILE A 183 -11.74 -4.99 0.94
CA ILE A 183 -11.74 -6.32 1.57
C ILE A 183 -13.07 -6.57 2.31
N GLY A 184 -13.60 -5.55 2.97
CA GLY A 184 -14.87 -5.60 3.69
C GLY A 184 -16.08 -5.83 2.79
N SER A 185 -16.06 -5.33 1.57
CA SER A 185 -17.14 -5.46 0.58
C SER A 185 -16.97 -6.62 -0.39
N LEU A 186 -15.76 -7.22 -0.48
CA LEU A 186 -15.46 -8.26 -1.45
C LEU A 186 -16.39 -9.47 -1.32
N ARG A 187 -16.83 -9.96 -2.47
CA ARG A 187 -17.55 -11.22 -2.65
C ARG A 187 -17.01 -11.94 -3.87
N TRP A 188 -16.81 -13.23 -3.75
CA TRP A 188 -16.44 -14.05 -4.88
C TRP A 188 -17.64 -14.23 -5.81
N ASN A 189 -17.38 -14.13 -7.10
CA ASN A 189 -18.35 -14.55 -8.09
C ASN A 189 -18.15 -16.05 -8.28
N ASP A 190 -19.20 -16.84 -8.09
CA ASP A 190 -19.14 -18.26 -8.44
C ASP A 190 -18.71 -18.33 -9.91
N ALA A 191 -17.69 -19.13 -10.20
CA ALA A 191 -17.19 -19.25 -11.54
C ALA A 191 -18.40 -19.55 -12.44
N ALA A 192 -18.78 -18.57 -13.25
CA ALA A 192 -19.58 -18.89 -14.42
C ALA A 192 -18.76 -19.93 -15.16
N GLY A 193 -19.16 -21.19 -15.07
CA GLY A 193 -18.56 -22.28 -15.80
C GLY A 193 -18.55 -21.87 -17.26
N GLY A 194 -17.43 -21.28 -17.68
CA GLY A 194 -17.20 -20.94 -19.07
C GLY A 194 -17.01 -22.23 -19.83
N VAL A 195 -18.10 -22.85 -20.18
CA VAL A 195 -18.16 -23.77 -21.30
C VAL A 195 -17.96 -22.88 -22.52
N ASP A 196 -16.70 -22.71 -22.96
CA ASP A 196 -16.45 -22.47 -24.36
C ASP A 196 -17.02 -23.68 -25.10
N GLN A 197 -18.31 -23.64 -25.44
CA GLN A 197 -18.88 -24.46 -26.47
C GLN A 197 -18.19 -23.99 -27.77
N VAL A 198 -17.13 -24.67 -28.10
CA VAL A 198 -16.64 -24.73 -29.48
C VAL A 198 -17.82 -25.20 -30.31
N GLU A 199 -18.48 -24.27 -30.97
CA GLU A 199 -19.43 -24.53 -32.03
C GLU A 199 -18.66 -25.26 -33.14
N GLN A 200 -18.71 -26.60 -33.08
CA GLN A 200 -18.30 -27.41 -34.21
C GLN A 200 -19.38 -27.20 -35.30
N HIS A 201 -19.09 -26.25 -36.18
CA HIS A 201 -19.75 -26.26 -37.48
C HIS A 201 -19.34 -27.53 -38.21
N THR A 202 -20.22 -28.49 -38.17
CA THR A 202 -20.22 -29.63 -39.08
C THR A 202 -20.71 -29.13 -40.43
N GLU A 203 -19.80 -28.94 -41.40
CA GLU A 203 -20.16 -28.88 -42.81
C GLU A 203 -20.61 -30.27 -43.24
N GLN A 204 -21.81 -30.31 -43.76
CA GLN A 204 -22.26 -31.33 -44.73
C GLN A 204 -22.54 -30.68 -46.07
#